data_ad3e07fb3ee33e4d982a2383aa05ceef
#
_entry.id   ad3e07fb3ee33e4d982a2383aa05ceef
#
_cell.length_a   1.000
_cell.length_b   1.000
_cell.length_c   1.000
_cell.angle_alpha   90.00
_cell.angle_beta   90.00
_cell.angle_gamma   90.00
#
_symmetry.space_group_name_H-M   'P 1'
#
loop_
_entity.id
_entity.type
_entity.pdbx_description
1 polymer ?
#
loop_
_entity_poly.entity_id
_entity_poly.type
_entity_poly.pdbx_seq_one_letter_code
_entity_poly.pdbx_strand_id
1 'polypeptide(L)'
;MRPIIAIPSYNRPDAKIFNKLDSIKLRKFVFVRKEQYKDYAYLQEKGFDVVTLPTSIEELGRTRRYIVWWCDKRGYDWAFMFDDDISKVELLGEREDGTWNSQRIIDGSKTPPRFENKALRLWYTLAKQYNLSSSSPNHRAYDRFNHGPIIRVNKSAIIQCFLLKTKDIMSVGNFKDTRLYGAEDYEIQYRLMSKGYKTGKIGLVEFDAPAIGNISDGTEDAFVKKYERFVRCFKEKVCDDPELIGVKTTKTGVPSIQFKWKNWGGYDIKLEEYKFGGIDWMKYHKLHQSKPIIERW
;
A
#
# COMPACT_ATOMS: atom_id res chain seq x y z
N MET A 1 -10.13 9.90 -14.23
CA MET A 1 -9.65 10.93 -13.26
C MET A 1 -8.27 10.51 -12.76
N ARG A 2 -7.39 11.45 -12.35
CA ARG A 2 -6.08 11.12 -11.77
C ARG A 2 -6.26 10.50 -10.38
N PRO A 3 -5.39 9.58 -9.96
CA PRO A 3 -5.42 9.08 -8.59
C PRO A 3 -5.10 10.20 -7.60
N ILE A 4 -5.53 10.03 -6.35
CA ILE A 4 -5.19 10.91 -5.23
C ILE A 4 -4.27 10.19 -4.24
N ILE A 5 -3.70 10.95 -3.32
CA ILE A 5 -3.03 10.40 -2.13
C ILE A 5 -3.93 10.67 -0.92
N ALA A 6 -4.19 9.64 -0.12
CA ALA A 6 -4.97 9.68 1.10
C ALA A 6 -4.14 9.12 2.26
N ILE A 7 -3.99 9.89 3.33
CA ILE A 7 -3.16 9.55 4.49
C ILE A 7 -4.03 9.59 5.74
N PRO A 8 -4.38 8.44 6.34
CA PRO A 8 -4.90 8.43 7.70
C PRO A 8 -3.78 8.80 8.66
N SER A 9 -4.00 9.76 9.54
CA SER A 9 -3.01 10.15 10.55
C SER A 9 -3.65 10.46 11.91
N TYR A 10 -2.96 10.05 12.98
CA TYR A 10 -3.41 10.23 14.34
C TYR A 10 -2.24 10.55 15.26
N ASN A 11 -2.29 11.70 15.96
CA ASN A 11 -1.27 12.18 16.90
C ASN A 11 0.17 12.25 16.32
N ARG A 12 0.30 12.47 14.99
CA ARG A 12 1.60 12.56 14.30
C ARG A 12 1.63 13.72 13.29
N PRO A 13 1.37 14.96 13.73
CA PRO A 13 1.37 16.10 12.81
C PRO A 13 2.73 16.30 12.13
N ASP A 14 3.82 15.91 12.77
CA ASP A 14 5.21 16.00 12.32
C ASP A 14 5.70 14.78 11.53
N ALA A 15 4.80 13.88 11.13
CA ALA A 15 5.17 12.67 10.39
C ALA A 15 6.01 12.99 9.14
N LYS A 16 7.13 12.26 8.98
CA LYS A 16 8.12 12.53 7.93
C LYS A 16 7.55 12.43 6.51
N ILE A 17 6.47 11.67 6.32
CA ILE A 17 5.81 11.52 5.02
C ILE A 17 5.35 12.88 4.45
N PHE A 18 4.88 13.82 5.28
CA PHE A 18 4.37 15.10 4.84
C PHE A 18 5.43 15.96 4.15
N ASN A 19 6.70 15.90 4.59
CA ASN A 19 7.80 16.59 3.94
C ASN A 19 8.30 15.87 2.67
N LYS A 20 8.11 14.55 2.60
CA LYS A 20 8.61 13.73 1.48
C LYS A 20 7.67 13.71 0.29
N LEU A 21 6.42 14.10 0.47
CA LEU A 21 5.41 14.19 -0.59
C LEU A 21 5.36 15.57 -1.28
N ASP A 22 6.16 16.54 -0.88
CA ASP A 22 6.13 17.90 -1.44
C ASP A 22 6.31 17.92 -2.96
N SER A 23 7.21 17.07 -3.49
CA SER A 23 7.49 16.97 -4.92
C SER A 23 6.40 16.24 -5.72
N ILE A 24 5.44 15.62 -5.05
CA ILE A 24 4.40 14.83 -5.69
C ILE A 24 3.24 15.74 -6.13
N LYS A 25 2.95 15.73 -7.44
CA LYS A 25 1.92 16.60 -8.06
C LYS A 25 0.49 16.07 -7.99
N LEU A 26 0.24 14.97 -7.28
CA LEU A 26 -1.11 14.47 -7.03
C LEU A 26 -1.77 15.30 -5.92
N ARG A 27 -3.10 15.37 -5.93
CA ARG A 27 -3.84 15.90 -4.79
C ARG A 27 -3.58 15.02 -3.57
N LYS A 28 -3.31 15.65 -2.45
CA LYS A 28 -2.93 15.00 -1.20
C LYS A 28 -3.95 15.36 -0.11
N PHE A 29 -4.53 14.35 0.50
CA PHE A 29 -5.50 14.49 1.58
C PHE A 29 -4.95 13.83 2.83
N VAL A 30 -5.02 14.54 3.95
CA VAL A 30 -4.72 13.99 5.28
C VAL A 30 -6.02 13.90 6.06
N PHE A 31 -6.35 12.70 6.53
CA PHE A 31 -7.56 12.43 7.28
C PHE A 31 -7.24 12.34 8.75
N VAL A 32 -7.79 13.28 9.54
CA VAL A 32 -7.48 13.45 10.95
C VAL A 32 -8.75 13.51 11.78
N ARG A 33 -8.66 13.22 13.06
CA ARG A 33 -9.77 13.45 13.99
C ARG A 33 -10.05 14.95 14.14
N LYS A 34 -11.31 15.29 14.40
CA LYS A 34 -11.75 16.69 14.48
C LYS A 34 -10.97 17.50 15.50
N GLU A 35 -10.68 16.92 16.66
CA GLU A 35 -9.93 17.54 17.75
C GLU A 35 -8.48 17.85 17.38
N GLN A 36 -7.91 17.14 16.42
CA GLN A 36 -6.53 17.29 15.97
C GLN A 36 -6.35 18.24 14.78
N TYR A 37 -7.45 18.75 14.21
CA TYR A 37 -7.40 19.55 12.99
C TYR A 37 -6.40 20.72 13.09
N LYS A 38 -6.35 21.40 14.23
CA LYS A 38 -5.46 22.56 14.43
C LYS A 38 -3.99 22.19 14.31
N ASP A 39 -3.60 20.99 14.78
CA ASP A 39 -2.22 20.51 14.76
C ASP A 39 -1.74 20.19 13.35
N TYR A 40 -2.67 19.86 12.45
CA TYR A 40 -2.39 19.54 11.04
C TYR A 40 -2.66 20.69 10.07
N ALA A 41 -3.23 21.81 10.52
CA ALA A 41 -3.65 22.92 9.65
C ALA A 41 -2.50 23.48 8.80
N TYR A 42 -1.26 23.49 9.32
CA TYR A 42 -0.07 23.95 8.62
C TYR A 42 0.23 23.17 7.32
N LEU A 43 -0.30 21.93 7.20
CA LEU A 43 -0.12 21.11 5.99
C LEU A 43 -0.84 21.69 4.79
N GLN A 44 -1.81 22.59 4.97
CA GLN A 44 -2.47 23.29 3.87
C GLN A 44 -1.48 24.18 3.09
N GLU A 45 -0.54 24.81 3.78
CA GLU A 45 0.53 25.58 3.17
C GLU A 45 1.50 24.71 2.35
N LYS A 46 1.58 23.41 2.69
CA LYS A 46 2.34 22.40 1.93
C LYS A 46 1.53 21.72 0.83
N GLY A 47 0.32 22.22 0.53
CA GLY A 47 -0.52 21.71 -0.54
C GLY A 47 -1.25 20.40 -0.21
N PHE A 48 -1.52 20.14 1.07
CA PHE A 48 -2.41 19.08 1.50
C PHE A 48 -3.80 19.62 1.82
N ASP A 49 -4.83 18.88 1.45
CA ASP A 49 -6.19 19.11 1.94
C ASP A 49 -6.37 18.35 3.28
N VAL A 50 -6.58 19.04 4.39
CA VAL A 50 -6.84 18.41 5.69
C VAL A 50 -8.33 18.13 5.84
N VAL A 51 -8.70 16.86 5.96
CA VAL A 51 -10.08 16.37 6.06
C VAL A 51 -10.34 15.86 7.46
N THR A 52 -11.35 16.39 8.13
CA THR A 52 -11.76 15.93 9.46
C THR A 52 -12.66 14.69 9.35
N LEU A 53 -12.35 13.69 10.14
CA LEU A 53 -13.17 12.49 10.29
C LEU A 53 -14.43 12.81 11.12
N PRO A 54 -15.57 12.12 10.88
CA PRO A 54 -16.69 12.11 11.80
C PRO A 54 -16.25 11.65 13.20
N THR A 55 -16.84 12.24 14.25
CA THR A 55 -16.47 11.96 15.65
C THR A 55 -16.65 10.49 16.08
N SER A 56 -17.47 9.73 15.36
CA SER A 56 -17.69 8.31 15.62
C SER A 56 -16.58 7.39 15.08
N ILE A 57 -15.55 7.95 14.41
CA ILE A 57 -14.48 7.18 13.79
C ILE A 57 -13.22 7.26 14.63
N GLU A 58 -12.91 6.19 15.35
CA GLU A 58 -11.77 6.11 16.26
C GLU A 58 -10.70 5.10 15.85
N GLU A 59 -11.05 4.12 15.02
CA GLU A 59 -10.20 3.00 14.65
C GLU A 59 -9.65 3.13 13.22
N LEU A 60 -8.46 2.59 12.97
CA LEU A 60 -7.81 2.65 11.66
C LEU A 60 -8.67 2.03 10.55
N GLY A 61 -9.28 0.87 10.79
CA GLY A 61 -10.15 0.21 9.82
C GLY A 61 -11.37 1.06 9.45
N ARG A 62 -12.00 1.73 10.44
CA ARG A 62 -13.09 2.68 10.19
C ARG A 62 -12.62 3.91 9.43
N THR A 63 -11.42 4.40 9.75
CA THR A 63 -10.81 5.51 9.03
C THR A 63 -10.58 5.16 7.57
N ARG A 64 -9.98 4.00 7.27
CA ARG A 64 -9.77 3.53 5.89
C ARG A 64 -11.09 3.34 5.15
N ARG A 65 -12.11 2.78 5.82
CA ARG A 65 -13.47 2.66 5.28
C ARG A 65 -14.05 4.02 4.90
N TYR A 66 -13.94 5.00 5.78
CA TYR A 66 -14.42 6.36 5.51
C TYR A 66 -13.67 6.99 4.36
N ILE A 67 -12.35 6.86 4.29
CA ILE A 67 -11.52 7.37 3.19
C ILE A 67 -12.00 6.84 1.84
N VAL A 68 -12.19 5.52 1.72
CA VAL A 68 -12.66 4.92 0.46
C VAL A 68 -14.05 5.41 0.09
N TRP A 69 -14.98 5.43 1.04
CA TRP A 69 -16.32 5.99 0.83
C TRP A 69 -16.26 7.46 0.40
N TRP A 70 -15.44 8.27 1.08
CA TRP A 70 -15.24 9.68 0.79
C TRP A 70 -14.67 9.89 -0.64
N CYS A 71 -13.73 9.06 -1.05
CA CYS A 71 -13.18 9.06 -2.40
C CYS A 71 -14.24 8.71 -3.45
N ASP A 72 -15.01 7.65 -3.23
CA ASP A 72 -16.08 7.21 -4.13
C ASP A 72 -17.13 8.31 -4.30
N LYS A 73 -17.61 8.92 -3.21
CA LYS A 73 -18.60 10.02 -3.24
C LYS A 73 -18.12 11.27 -3.97
N ARG A 74 -16.80 11.46 -4.11
CA ARG A 74 -16.19 12.59 -4.84
C ARG A 74 -15.71 12.20 -6.24
N GLY A 75 -16.00 10.98 -6.68
CA GLY A 75 -15.67 10.49 -8.02
C GLY A 75 -14.18 10.21 -8.22
N TYR A 76 -13.42 9.98 -7.15
CA TYR A 76 -12.04 9.49 -7.25
C TYR A 76 -12.04 7.99 -7.47
N ASP A 77 -11.70 7.54 -8.69
CA ASP A 77 -11.69 6.10 -9.03
C ASP A 77 -10.55 5.35 -8.36
N TRP A 78 -9.43 6.05 -8.03
CA TRP A 78 -8.23 5.46 -7.48
C TRP A 78 -7.65 6.31 -6.35
N ALA A 79 -7.22 5.65 -5.29
CA ALA A 79 -6.54 6.29 -4.17
C ALA A 79 -5.27 5.52 -3.77
N PHE A 80 -4.13 6.21 -3.74
CA PHE A 80 -2.98 5.77 -2.98
C PHE A 80 -3.28 6.02 -1.50
N MET A 81 -3.37 4.98 -0.71
CA MET A 81 -3.56 5.08 0.73
C MET A 81 -2.26 4.70 1.42
N PHE A 82 -1.65 5.66 2.09
CA PHE A 82 -0.35 5.51 2.76
C PHE A 82 -0.52 5.68 4.25
N ASP A 83 0.05 4.78 5.04
CA ASP A 83 0.20 5.02 6.47
C ASP A 83 1.20 6.18 6.70
N ASP A 84 1.02 6.94 7.78
CA ASP A 84 1.81 8.16 8.03
C ASP A 84 3.28 7.89 8.42
N ASP A 85 3.63 6.63 8.65
CA ASP A 85 5.00 6.18 8.95
C ASP A 85 5.77 5.69 7.72
N ILE A 86 5.16 5.70 6.52
CA ILE A 86 5.87 5.34 5.29
C ILE A 86 6.94 6.38 4.98
N SER A 87 8.16 5.90 4.84
CA SER A 87 9.32 6.76 4.68
C SER A 87 9.72 7.04 3.23
N LYS A 88 9.35 6.16 2.29
CA LYS A 88 9.65 6.29 0.86
C LYS A 88 8.79 5.38 0.00
N VAL A 89 8.69 5.73 -1.29
CA VAL A 89 8.26 4.84 -2.39
C VAL A 89 9.17 5.10 -3.58
N GLU A 90 9.98 4.12 -3.95
CA GLU A 90 11.05 4.26 -4.95
C GLU A 90 10.94 3.19 -6.04
N LEU A 91 11.45 3.52 -7.25
CA LEU A 91 11.68 2.53 -8.30
C LEU A 91 12.86 1.64 -7.96
N LEU A 92 12.77 0.37 -8.35
CA LEU A 92 13.86 -0.57 -8.34
C LEU A 92 14.49 -0.68 -9.73
N GLY A 93 15.81 -0.88 -9.76
CA GLY A 93 16.59 -1.20 -10.94
C GLY A 93 17.45 -2.44 -10.70
N GLU A 94 17.82 -3.11 -11.77
CA GLU A 94 18.70 -4.25 -11.76
C GLU A 94 20.17 -3.80 -11.73
N ARG A 95 20.98 -4.42 -10.89
CA ARG A 95 22.41 -4.26 -10.83
C ARG A 95 23.08 -5.21 -11.81
N GLU A 96 24.39 -5.00 -12.06
CA GLU A 96 25.22 -5.86 -12.91
C GLU A 96 25.26 -7.32 -12.43
N ASP A 97 25.13 -7.54 -11.10
CA ASP A 97 25.09 -8.85 -10.48
C ASP A 97 23.68 -9.51 -10.52
N GLY A 98 22.72 -8.91 -11.22
CA GLY A 98 21.34 -9.39 -11.30
C GLY A 98 20.49 -9.11 -10.06
N THR A 99 21.04 -8.48 -9.01
CA THR A 99 20.25 -8.08 -7.83
C THR A 99 19.49 -6.79 -8.07
N TRP A 100 18.37 -6.63 -7.35
CA TRP A 100 17.49 -5.46 -7.48
C TRP A 100 17.68 -4.52 -6.29
N ASN A 101 17.78 -3.22 -6.57
CA ASN A 101 17.90 -2.19 -5.55
C ASN A 101 17.20 -0.90 -6.00
N SER A 102 17.05 0.06 -5.09
CA SER A 102 16.58 1.39 -5.46
C SER A 102 17.41 1.95 -6.63
N GLN A 103 16.72 2.38 -7.70
CA GLN A 103 17.36 2.97 -8.88
C GLN A 103 18.27 4.13 -8.50
N ARG A 104 17.87 4.91 -7.52
CA ARG A 104 18.66 6.02 -6.96
C ARG A 104 20.04 5.56 -6.45
N ILE A 105 20.09 4.39 -5.79
CA ILE A 105 21.38 3.83 -5.28
C ILE A 105 22.23 3.33 -6.44
N ILE A 106 21.62 2.69 -7.43
CA ILE A 106 22.32 2.18 -8.61
C ILE A 106 22.95 3.34 -9.40
N ASP A 107 22.22 4.45 -9.55
CA ASP A 107 22.69 5.66 -10.24
C ASP A 107 23.70 6.48 -9.42
N GLY A 108 24.10 6.01 -8.23
CA GLY A 108 25.05 6.72 -7.36
C GLY A 108 24.51 8.01 -6.74
N SER A 109 23.18 8.21 -6.76
CA SER A 109 22.56 9.42 -6.23
C SER A 109 22.73 9.53 -4.72
N LYS A 110 23.19 10.69 -4.26
CA LYS A 110 23.26 11.08 -2.83
C LYS A 110 21.95 11.68 -2.30
N THR A 111 20.92 11.82 -3.14
CA THR A 111 19.61 12.33 -2.70
C THR A 111 19.00 11.41 -1.64
N PRO A 112 18.39 11.97 -0.58
CA PRO A 112 17.70 11.16 0.43
C PRO A 112 16.58 10.30 -0.17
N PRO A 113 16.24 9.14 0.44
CA PRO A 113 15.06 8.35 0.09
C PRO A 113 13.80 9.21 0.12
N ARG A 114 12.95 9.05 -0.91
CA ARG A 114 11.77 9.91 -1.12
C ARG A 114 10.63 9.16 -1.80
N PHE A 115 9.50 9.85 -1.95
CA PHE A 115 8.44 9.41 -2.85
C PHE A 115 8.78 9.87 -4.28
N GLU A 116 8.76 8.92 -5.21
CA GLU A 116 9.10 9.20 -6.61
C GLU A 116 7.85 9.22 -7.49
N ASN A 117 7.64 10.32 -8.20
CA ASN A 117 6.55 10.41 -9.17
C ASN A 117 6.58 9.26 -10.20
N LYS A 118 7.79 8.87 -10.64
CA LYS A 118 7.96 7.76 -11.58
C LYS A 118 7.48 6.42 -10.99
N ALA A 119 7.80 6.15 -9.72
CA ALA A 119 7.38 4.95 -9.02
C ALA A 119 5.84 4.89 -8.89
N LEU A 120 5.21 5.99 -8.45
CA LEU A 120 3.75 6.07 -8.32
C LEU A 120 3.05 5.92 -9.68
N ARG A 121 3.58 6.52 -10.74
CA ARG A 121 3.03 6.39 -12.09
C ARG A 121 3.12 4.98 -12.61
N LEU A 122 4.30 4.35 -12.50
CA LEU A 122 4.49 2.96 -12.91
C LEU A 122 3.52 2.05 -12.16
N TRP A 123 3.46 2.17 -10.84
CA TRP A 123 2.55 1.39 -10.03
C TRP A 123 1.09 1.56 -10.46
N TYR A 124 0.60 2.80 -10.61
CA TYR A 124 -0.75 3.08 -11.09
C TYR A 124 -1.02 2.50 -12.47
N THR A 125 -0.07 2.67 -13.40
CA THR A 125 -0.21 2.18 -14.77
C THR A 125 -0.32 0.66 -14.81
N LEU A 126 0.54 -0.03 -14.08
CA LEU A 126 0.50 -1.49 -13.98
C LEU A 126 -0.80 -1.99 -13.32
N ALA A 127 -1.22 -1.35 -12.22
CA ALA A 127 -2.46 -1.72 -11.54
C ALA A 127 -3.68 -1.56 -12.46
N LYS A 128 -3.76 -0.47 -13.21
CA LYS A 128 -4.83 -0.21 -14.17
C LYS A 128 -4.82 -1.22 -15.31
N GLN A 129 -3.64 -1.46 -15.90
CA GLN A 129 -3.46 -2.34 -17.05
C GLN A 129 -3.81 -3.80 -16.76
N TYR A 130 -3.40 -4.29 -15.59
CA TYR A 130 -3.69 -5.66 -15.16
C TYR A 130 -5.00 -5.79 -14.39
N ASN A 131 -5.78 -4.69 -14.33
CA ASN A 131 -7.07 -4.60 -13.64
C ASN A 131 -6.97 -5.10 -12.19
N LEU A 132 -5.99 -4.60 -11.45
CA LEU A 132 -5.82 -4.91 -10.04
C LEU A 132 -6.73 -3.99 -9.21
N SER A 133 -7.64 -4.55 -8.45
CA SER A 133 -8.57 -3.78 -7.59
C SER A 133 -7.88 -3.23 -6.33
N SER A 134 -6.85 -3.92 -5.88
CA SER A 134 -5.92 -3.44 -4.84
C SER A 134 -4.51 -3.89 -5.17
N SER A 135 -3.54 -3.04 -4.91
CA SER A 135 -2.14 -3.41 -5.09
C SER A 135 -1.22 -2.68 -4.11
N SER A 136 -0.04 -3.23 -3.88
CA SER A 136 1.02 -2.59 -3.11
C SER A 136 2.38 -2.80 -3.78
N PRO A 137 3.37 -1.94 -3.50
CA PRO A 137 4.77 -2.23 -3.78
C PRO A 137 5.31 -3.33 -2.86
N ASN A 138 6.53 -3.77 -3.12
CA ASN A 138 7.26 -4.60 -2.17
C ASN A 138 7.64 -3.82 -0.92
N HIS A 139 7.50 -4.44 0.24
CA HIS A 139 8.02 -3.89 1.49
C HIS A 139 9.51 -4.21 1.61
N ARG A 140 10.35 -3.20 1.83
CA ARG A 140 11.81 -3.36 1.88
C ARG A 140 12.29 -4.43 2.85
N ALA A 141 11.70 -4.51 4.03
CA ALA A 141 12.14 -5.46 5.06
C ALA A 141 11.68 -6.89 4.81
N TYR A 142 10.49 -7.08 4.19
CA TYR A 142 9.85 -8.40 4.11
C TYR A 142 9.92 -9.05 2.74
N ASP A 143 10.04 -8.26 1.67
CA ASP A 143 9.84 -8.72 0.30
C ASP A 143 11.13 -8.74 -0.54
N ARG A 144 12.33 -8.74 0.09
CA ARG A 144 13.63 -8.64 -0.60
C ARG A 144 13.83 -9.66 -1.73
N PHE A 145 13.24 -10.84 -1.60
CA PHE A 145 13.33 -11.91 -2.62
C PHE A 145 12.28 -11.77 -3.73
N ASN A 146 11.42 -10.75 -3.65
CA ASN A 146 10.30 -10.55 -4.56
C ASN A 146 10.54 -9.36 -5.50
N HIS A 147 11.72 -8.78 -5.47
CA HIS A 147 12.08 -7.67 -6.33
C HIS A 147 12.29 -8.13 -7.77
N GLY A 148 11.95 -7.28 -8.72
CA GLY A 148 12.15 -7.53 -10.14
C GLY A 148 10.95 -7.16 -11.01
N PRO A 149 11.05 -7.41 -12.33
CA PRO A 149 10.01 -7.10 -13.31
C PRO A 149 8.86 -8.13 -13.23
N ILE A 150 8.18 -8.15 -12.09
CA ILE A 150 7.14 -9.14 -11.80
C ILE A 150 5.94 -8.47 -11.10
N ILE A 151 4.74 -8.95 -11.41
CA ILE A 151 3.53 -8.69 -10.62
C ILE A 151 3.05 -10.02 -10.05
N ARG A 152 2.89 -10.08 -8.73
CA ARG A 152 2.32 -11.24 -8.04
C ARG A 152 0.83 -11.04 -7.84
N VAL A 153 0.03 -11.68 -8.67
CA VAL A 153 -1.44 -11.59 -8.61
C VAL A 153 -1.99 -12.63 -7.65
N ASN A 154 -2.79 -12.20 -6.66
CA ASN A 154 -3.41 -13.05 -5.63
C ASN A 154 -2.43 -14.01 -4.93
N LYS A 155 -1.17 -13.60 -4.80
CA LYS A 155 -0.07 -14.47 -4.34
C LYS A 155 0.79 -13.84 -3.23
N SER A 156 0.44 -12.65 -2.78
CA SER A 156 1.20 -11.92 -1.77
C SER A 156 0.31 -11.01 -0.93
N ALA A 157 0.62 -10.85 0.34
CA ALA A 157 -0.10 -9.93 1.22
C ALA A 157 0.11 -8.47 0.77
N ILE A 158 -0.96 -7.70 0.81
CA ILE A 158 -1.00 -6.27 0.52
C ILE A 158 -1.21 -5.55 1.84
N ILE A 159 -0.20 -4.80 2.31
CA ILE A 159 -0.19 -4.19 3.64
C ILE A 159 0.32 -2.75 3.60
N GLN A 160 -0.15 -1.90 4.52
CA GLN A 160 0.34 -0.54 4.85
C GLN A 160 0.34 0.47 3.70
N CYS A 161 0.71 0.08 2.50
CA CYS A 161 0.91 0.95 1.35
C CYS A 161 0.05 0.44 0.18
N PHE A 162 -1.08 1.08 -0.10
CA PHE A 162 -2.08 0.60 -1.05
C PHE A 162 -2.26 1.53 -2.22
N LEU A 163 -2.58 0.96 -3.37
CA LEU A 163 -3.35 1.63 -4.42
C LEU A 163 -4.68 0.89 -4.55
N LEU A 164 -5.77 1.59 -4.31
CA LEU A 164 -7.12 1.04 -4.24
C LEU A 164 -7.99 1.57 -5.37
N LYS A 165 -8.69 0.68 -6.06
CA LYS A 165 -9.76 1.04 -6.99
C LYS A 165 -11.06 1.18 -6.20
N THR A 166 -11.48 2.40 -5.94
CA THR A 166 -12.52 2.74 -4.95
C THR A 166 -13.83 2.00 -5.16
N LYS A 167 -14.33 1.94 -6.40
CA LYS A 167 -15.58 1.23 -6.74
C LYS A 167 -15.53 -0.26 -6.43
N ASP A 168 -14.41 -0.92 -6.72
CA ASP A 168 -14.25 -2.35 -6.47
C ASP A 168 -14.22 -2.61 -4.95
N ILE A 169 -13.53 -1.76 -4.18
CA ILE A 169 -13.51 -1.84 -2.71
C ILE A 169 -14.94 -1.63 -2.13
N MET A 170 -15.66 -0.64 -2.64
CA MET A 170 -17.05 -0.39 -2.23
C MET A 170 -17.95 -1.58 -2.52
N SER A 171 -17.80 -2.25 -3.67
CA SER A 171 -18.62 -3.39 -4.10
C SER A 171 -18.46 -4.64 -3.22
N VAL A 172 -17.33 -4.79 -2.53
CA VAL A 172 -17.07 -5.93 -1.63
C VAL A 172 -17.33 -5.62 -0.16
N GLY A 173 -17.94 -4.48 0.14
CA GLY A 173 -18.35 -4.08 1.48
C GLY A 173 -17.42 -3.10 2.18
N ASN A 174 -16.40 -2.58 1.51
CA ASN A 174 -15.59 -1.44 1.95
C ASN A 174 -15.12 -1.54 3.41
N PHE A 175 -14.24 -2.48 3.73
CA PHE A 175 -13.75 -2.70 5.10
C PHE A 175 -14.91 -2.90 6.11
N LYS A 176 -15.86 -3.76 5.77
CA LYS A 176 -17.14 -3.89 6.48
C LYS A 176 -17.00 -4.27 7.94
N ASP A 177 -16.06 -5.14 8.28
CA ASP A 177 -15.90 -5.59 9.65
C ASP A 177 -14.86 -4.73 10.40
N THR A 178 -15.31 -3.59 10.86
CA THR A 178 -14.48 -2.60 11.56
C THR A 178 -14.01 -3.05 12.96
N ARG A 179 -14.40 -4.23 13.43
CA ARG A 179 -13.96 -4.82 14.70
C ARG A 179 -12.66 -5.62 14.56
N LEU A 180 -12.11 -5.69 13.36
CA LEU A 180 -10.78 -6.24 13.11
C LEU A 180 -9.72 -5.20 13.50
N TYR A 181 -9.33 -5.20 14.74
CA TYR A 181 -8.33 -4.29 15.31
C TYR A 181 -6.94 -4.45 14.66
N GLY A 182 -6.81 -4.09 13.36
CA GLY A 182 -5.55 -4.09 12.63
C GLY A 182 -5.36 -5.21 11.58
N ALA A 183 -6.41 -5.91 11.10
CA ALA A 183 -6.39 -6.85 9.95
C ALA A 183 -7.28 -6.38 8.81
N GLU A 184 -7.58 -5.12 8.79
CA GLU A 184 -8.44 -4.56 7.76
C GLU A 184 -7.81 -4.67 6.36
N ASP A 185 -6.49 -4.70 6.25
CA ASP A 185 -5.75 -4.97 5.02
C ASP A 185 -5.92 -6.42 4.54
N TYR A 186 -5.87 -7.38 5.45
CA TYR A 186 -6.18 -8.79 5.15
C TYR A 186 -7.67 -8.98 4.84
N GLU A 187 -8.57 -8.30 5.55
CA GLU A 187 -10.01 -8.38 5.29
C GLU A 187 -10.33 -7.91 3.88
N ILE A 188 -9.85 -6.73 3.48
CA ILE A 188 -10.17 -6.21 2.16
C ILE A 188 -9.60 -7.08 1.05
N GLN A 189 -8.38 -7.60 1.24
CA GLN A 189 -7.78 -8.51 0.27
C GLN A 189 -8.59 -9.81 0.15
N TYR A 190 -8.99 -10.41 1.27
CA TYR A 190 -9.85 -11.59 1.29
C TYR A 190 -11.15 -11.35 0.53
N ARG A 191 -11.85 -10.25 0.84
CA ARG A 191 -13.14 -9.92 0.21
C ARG A 191 -13.04 -9.70 -1.30
N LEU A 192 -11.97 -9.03 -1.74
CA LEU A 192 -11.70 -8.84 -3.16
C LEU A 192 -11.49 -10.19 -3.85
N MET A 193 -10.58 -11.02 -3.34
CA MET A 193 -10.28 -12.32 -3.93
C MET A 193 -11.49 -13.26 -3.93
N SER A 194 -12.30 -13.28 -2.86
CA SER A 194 -13.54 -14.08 -2.76
C SER A 194 -14.60 -13.67 -3.78
N LYS A 195 -14.53 -12.45 -4.32
CA LYS A 195 -15.40 -11.95 -5.39
C LYS A 195 -14.77 -12.03 -6.79
N GLY A 196 -13.62 -12.69 -6.90
CA GLY A 196 -12.92 -12.86 -8.18
C GLY A 196 -12.13 -11.62 -8.64
N TYR A 197 -12.01 -10.60 -7.79
CA TYR A 197 -11.14 -9.46 -8.08
C TYR A 197 -9.67 -9.82 -7.94
N LYS A 198 -8.83 -9.12 -8.70
CA LYS A 198 -7.38 -9.31 -8.65
C LYS A 198 -6.74 -8.35 -7.65
N THR A 199 -5.89 -8.89 -6.81
CA THR A 199 -4.98 -8.10 -5.97
C THR A 199 -3.55 -8.34 -6.41
N GLY A 200 -2.64 -7.35 -6.28
CA GLY A 200 -1.31 -7.51 -6.83
C GLY A 200 -0.20 -6.83 -6.05
N LYS A 201 0.96 -7.46 -6.03
CA LYS A 201 2.19 -6.85 -5.53
C LYS A 201 3.13 -6.53 -6.70
N ILE A 202 3.60 -5.28 -6.76
CA ILE A 202 4.39 -4.76 -7.88
C ILE A 202 5.87 -4.86 -7.54
N GLY A 203 6.58 -5.77 -8.22
CA GLY A 203 7.97 -6.09 -7.94
C GLY A 203 8.98 -5.01 -8.31
N LEU A 204 8.61 -4.07 -9.19
CA LEU A 204 9.47 -2.95 -9.63
C LEU A 204 9.42 -1.72 -8.73
N VAL A 205 8.56 -1.71 -7.72
CA VAL A 205 8.42 -0.59 -6.79
C VAL A 205 8.61 -1.10 -5.36
N GLU A 206 9.35 -0.35 -4.57
CA GLU A 206 9.60 -0.64 -3.16
C GLU A 206 9.06 0.49 -2.30
N PHE A 207 8.48 0.14 -1.15
CA PHE A 207 8.23 1.09 -0.07
C PHE A 207 8.96 0.69 1.20
N ASP A 208 9.20 1.67 2.06
CA ASP A 208 9.84 1.48 3.36
C ASP A 208 8.97 2.07 4.47
N ALA A 209 8.68 1.24 5.44
CA ALA A 209 7.96 1.57 6.66
C ALA A 209 8.59 0.80 7.83
N PRO A 210 8.35 1.20 9.08
CA PRO A 210 8.81 0.44 10.23
C PRO A 210 8.31 -1.01 10.16
N ALA A 211 9.19 -1.94 10.51
CA ALA A 211 8.81 -3.34 10.59
C ALA A 211 7.75 -3.52 11.69
N ILE A 212 6.75 -4.37 11.43
CA ILE A 212 5.77 -4.78 12.43
C ILE A 212 6.54 -5.41 13.61
N GLY A 213 6.41 -4.83 14.80
CA GLY A 213 7.14 -5.27 16.00
C GLY A 213 8.14 -4.27 16.55
N ASN A 214 8.52 -3.22 15.82
CA ASN A 214 9.29 -2.08 16.36
C ASN A 214 8.36 -1.06 17.04
N ILE A 215 7.40 -1.54 17.82
CA ILE A 215 6.44 -0.67 18.51
C ILE A 215 7.04 -0.26 19.84
N SER A 216 7.33 1.02 19.98
CA SER A 216 7.88 1.66 21.18
C SER A 216 6.91 1.72 22.36
N ASP A 217 5.64 1.31 22.21
CA ASP A 217 4.58 1.62 23.18
C ASP A 217 3.84 0.39 23.71
N GLY A 218 4.55 -0.59 24.24
CA GLY A 218 3.89 -1.70 24.91
C GLY A 218 4.81 -2.85 25.31
N THR A 219 4.42 -3.60 26.33
CA THR A 219 5.10 -4.86 26.66
C THR A 219 4.87 -5.88 25.54
N GLU A 220 5.83 -6.78 25.32
CA GLU A 220 5.76 -7.86 24.34
C GLU A 220 4.45 -8.66 24.48
N ASP A 221 4.00 -8.93 25.71
CA ASP A 221 2.76 -9.62 26.03
C ASP A 221 1.50 -8.89 25.54
N ALA A 222 1.45 -7.56 25.68
CA ALA A 222 0.30 -6.77 25.22
C ALA A 222 0.21 -6.78 23.69
N PHE A 223 1.35 -6.79 23.01
CA PHE A 223 1.46 -6.90 21.57
C PHE A 223 0.99 -8.28 21.07
N VAL A 224 1.47 -9.36 21.67
CA VAL A 224 1.05 -10.75 21.34
C VAL A 224 -0.46 -10.90 21.51
N LYS A 225 -1.03 -10.50 22.66
CA LYS A 225 -2.47 -10.57 22.95
C LYS A 225 -3.31 -9.78 21.93
N LYS A 226 -2.81 -8.62 21.46
CA LYS A 226 -3.47 -7.85 20.40
C LYS A 226 -3.58 -8.67 19.11
N TYR A 227 -2.50 -9.33 18.69
CA TYR A 227 -2.50 -10.14 17.47
C TYR A 227 -3.27 -11.46 17.60
N GLU A 228 -3.29 -12.08 18.77
CA GLU A 228 -4.15 -13.24 19.05
C GLU A 228 -5.63 -12.88 18.89
N ARG A 229 -6.04 -11.75 19.48
CA ARG A 229 -7.39 -11.22 19.32
C ARG A 229 -7.73 -10.93 17.86
N PHE A 230 -6.78 -10.37 17.13
CA PHE A 230 -6.85 -10.08 15.74
C PHE A 230 -7.10 -11.36 14.89
N VAL A 231 -6.27 -12.39 15.05
CA VAL A 231 -6.42 -13.67 14.35
C VAL A 231 -7.77 -14.30 14.66
N ARG A 232 -8.17 -14.33 15.94
CA ARG A 232 -9.46 -14.84 16.37
C ARG A 232 -10.61 -14.09 15.70
N CYS A 233 -10.63 -12.77 15.76
CA CYS A 233 -11.67 -11.96 15.13
C CYS A 233 -11.73 -12.15 13.60
N PHE A 234 -10.59 -12.31 12.94
CA PHE A 234 -10.56 -12.58 11.51
C PHE A 234 -11.22 -13.92 11.20
N LYS A 235 -10.86 -14.98 11.92
CA LYS A 235 -11.45 -16.31 11.74
C LYS A 235 -12.95 -16.30 12.00
N GLU A 236 -13.42 -15.69 13.09
CA GLU A 236 -14.83 -15.62 13.45
C GLU A 236 -15.69 -14.77 12.51
N LYS A 237 -15.12 -13.74 11.91
CA LYS A 237 -15.88 -12.69 11.20
C LYS A 237 -15.68 -12.66 9.69
N VAL A 238 -14.52 -13.10 9.22
CA VAL A 238 -14.13 -12.97 7.81
C VAL A 238 -14.00 -14.34 7.16
N CYS A 239 -13.14 -15.19 7.66
CA CYS A 239 -12.88 -16.52 7.10
C CYS A 239 -12.26 -17.46 8.13
N ASP A 240 -12.85 -18.63 8.30
CA ASP A 240 -12.27 -19.75 9.08
C ASP A 240 -12.02 -20.99 8.22
N ASP A 241 -12.05 -20.85 6.91
CA ASP A 241 -11.78 -21.95 5.98
C ASP A 241 -10.29 -22.33 6.02
N PRO A 242 -9.93 -23.52 6.52
CA PRO A 242 -8.55 -23.95 6.63
C PRO A 242 -7.89 -24.18 5.26
N GLU A 243 -8.66 -24.31 4.18
CA GLU A 243 -8.13 -24.43 2.84
C GLU A 243 -7.68 -23.06 2.27
N LEU A 244 -8.25 -21.96 2.76
CA LEU A 244 -7.98 -20.62 2.28
C LEU A 244 -6.99 -19.86 3.15
N ILE A 245 -7.06 -20.05 4.47
CA ILE A 245 -6.20 -19.36 5.43
C ILE A 245 -5.56 -20.32 6.42
N GLY A 246 -4.44 -19.91 6.98
CA GLY A 246 -3.79 -20.54 8.13
C GLY A 246 -3.35 -19.48 9.14
N VAL A 247 -2.82 -19.94 10.25
CA VAL A 247 -2.16 -19.09 11.25
C VAL A 247 -0.71 -19.49 11.35
N LYS A 248 0.19 -18.52 11.29
CA LYS A 248 1.62 -18.73 11.47
C LYS A 248 2.11 -17.89 12.64
N THR A 249 2.88 -18.48 13.51
CA THR A 249 3.61 -17.72 14.54
C THR A 249 4.90 -17.20 13.96
N THR A 250 5.15 -15.90 14.10
CA THR A 250 6.40 -15.27 13.69
C THR A 250 7.56 -15.72 14.58
N LYS A 251 8.80 -15.38 14.22
CA LYS A 251 9.98 -15.64 15.06
C LYS A 251 9.92 -14.93 16.42
N THR A 252 9.14 -13.86 16.51
CA THR A 252 8.89 -13.09 17.74
C THR A 252 7.67 -13.54 18.52
N GLY A 253 7.14 -14.76 18.26
CA GLY A 253 5.99 -15.30 18.97
C GLY A 253 4.62 -14.76 18.56
N VAL A 254 4.55 -13.79 17.64
CA VAL A 254 3.33 -13.12 17.25
C VAL A 254 2.54 -13.94 16.23
N PRO A 255 1.27 -14.29 16.48
CA PRO A 255 0.44 -14.96 15.50
C PRO A 255 0.02 -14.03 14.37
N SER A 256 -0.01 -14.56 13.15
CA SER A 256 -0.36 -13.81 11.94
C SER A 256 -1.21 -14.66 11.01
N ILE A 257 -2.17 -14.03 10.33
CA ILE A 257 -2.93 -14.66 9.26
C ILE A 257 -2.01 -14.95 8.08
N GLN A 258 -2.14 -16.14 7.54
CA GLN A 258 -1.43 -16.55 6.34
C GLN A 258 -2.42 -17.06 5.29
N PHE A 259 -2.50 -16.39 4.15
CA PHE A 259 -3.26 -16.91 3.02
C PHE A 259 -2.56 -18.13 2.40
N LYS A 260 -3.32 -19.14 2.07
CA LYS A 260 -2.86 -20.30 1.29
C LYS A 260 -2.95 -19.95 -0.21
N TRP A 261 -2.00 -19.16 -0.69
CA TRP A 261 -2.03 -18.50 -2.00
C TRP A 261 -2.31 -19.42 -3.20
N LYS A 262 -1.87 -20.68 -3.14
CA LYS A 262 -2.14 -21.67 -4.18
C LYS A 262 -3.64 -21.89 -4.38
N ASN A 263 -4.41 -21.87 -3.31
CA ASN A 263 -5.86 -22.10 -3.33
C ASN A 263 -6.64 -20.88 -3.75
N TRP A 264 -5.97 -19.72 -3.86
CA TRP A 264 -6.51 -18.48 -4.39
C TRP A 264 -6.24 -18.27 -5.88
N GLY A 265 -5.70 -19.27 -6.59
CA GLY A 265 -5.36 -19.16 -8.00
C GLY A 265 -4.27 -18.11 -8.28
N GLY A 266 -3.36 -17.93 -7.30
CA GLY A 266 -2.29 -16.93 -7.41
C GLY A 266 -1.27 -17.28 -8.49
N TYR A 267 -0.84 -16.28 -9.27
CA TYR A 267 0.14 -16.44 -10.35
C TYR A 267 1.05 -15.21 -10.46
N ASP A 268 2.13 -15.38 -11.20
CA ASP A 268 3.10 -14.32 -11.47
C ASP A 268 2.98 -13.85 -12.92
N ILE A 269 3.03 -12.54 -13.14
CA ILE A 269 3.16 -11.93 -14.46
C ILE A 269 4.58 -11.42 -14.58
N LYS A 270 5.34 -11.95 -15.51
CA LYS A 270 6.68 -11.46 -15.85
C LYS A 270 6.56 -10.24 -16.76
N LEU A 271 7.13 -9.12 -16.35
CA LEU A 271 7.06 -7.87 -17.08
C LEU A 271 8.13 -7.78 -18.20
N GLU A 272 9.11 -8.69 -18.21
CA GLU A 272 10.14 -8.79 -19.25
C GLU A 272 9.57 -9.04 -20.64
N GLU A 273 8.45 -9.76 -20.72
CA GLU A 273 7.74 -10.06 -21.97
C GLU A 273 6.80 -8.93 -22.39
N TYR A 274 6.76 -7.84 -21.60
CA TYR A 274 5.73 -6.82 -21.74
C TYR A 274 6.26 -5.51 -22.35
N LYS A 275 5.68 -5.13 -23.49
CA LYS A 275 5.93 -3.84 -24.15
C LYS A 275 4.91 -2.81 -23.66
N PHE A 276 5.32 -1.87 -22.84
CA PHE A 276 4.52 -0.72 -22.43
C PHE A 276 4.16 0.15 -23.64
N GLY A 277 2.92 0.07 -24.11
CA GLY A 277 2.49 0.84 -25.29
C GLY A 277 3.40 0.65 -26.51
N GLY A 278 4.00 -0.55 -26.69
CA GLY A 278 4.99 -0.81 -27.73
C GLY A 278 6.44 -0.51 -27.34
N ILE A 279 6.69 -0.05 -26.13
CA ILE A 279 8.02 0.32 -25.62
C ILE A 279 8.52 -0.80 -24.71
N ASP A 280 9.71 -1.33 -25.02
CA ASP A 280 10.46 -2.22 -24.13
C ASP A 280 10.89 -1.41 -22.90
N TRP A 281 10.22 -1.59 -21.77
CA TRP A 281 10.46 -0.83 -20.54
C TRP A 281 11.90 -1.00 -20.05
N MET A 282 12.48 -2.20 -20.12
CA MET A 282 13.84 -2.46 -19.69
C MET A 282 14.85 -1.75 -20.60
N LYS A 283 14.59 -1.75 -21.91
CA LYS A 283 15.40 -1.03 -22.90
C LYS A 283 15.21 0.48 -22.77
N TYR A 284 13.98 0.93 -22.45
CA TYR A 284 13.67 2.33 -22.21
C TYR A 284 14.38 2.88 -20.98
N HIS A 285 14.47 2.13 -19.89
CA HIS A 285 15.18 2.53 -18.67
C HIS A 285 16.68 2.68 -18.89
N LYS A 286 17.30 1.82 -19.73
CA LYS A 286 18.71 1.93 -20.13
C LYS A 286 18.98 3.08 -21.10
N LEU A 287 18.01 3.46 -21.95
CA LEU A 287 18.23 4.41 -23.04
C LEU A 287 17.73 5.84 -22.74
N HIS A 288 16.81 6.04 -21.80
CA HIS A 288 16.12 7.32 -21.62
C HIS A 288 16.13 7.85 -20.19
N GLN A 289 17.30 8.14 -19.68
CA GLN A 289 17.44 8.96 -18.45
C GLN A 289 16.86 10.37 -18.59
N SER A 290 16.44 10.80 -19.80
CA SER A 290 16.12 12.19 -20.11
C SER A 290 14.72 12.54 -20.63
N LYS A 291 13.84 11.59 -21.05
CA LYS A 291 12.48 11.96 -21.54
C LYS A 291 11.37 10.96 -21.13
N PRO A 292 10.31 11.43 -20.46
CA PRO A 292 9.21 10.55 -20.06
C PRO A 292 8.13 10.46 -21.14
N ILE A 293 7.78 9.23 -21.58
CA ILE A 293 6.52 8.93 -22.29
C ILE A 293 5.55 8.22 -21.31
N ILE A 294 5.52 8.62 -20.10
CA ILE A 294 4.47 8.23 -19.16
C ILE A 294 3.50 9.40 -19.11
N GLU A 295 2.20 9.14 -19.20
CA GLU A 295 1.16 10.16 -19.14
C GLU A 295 1.57 11.32 -18.20
N ARG A 296 1.61 12.52 -18.71
CA ARG A 296 1.88 13.70 -17.89
C ARG A 296 0.72 13.86 -16.93
N TRP A 297 1.02 13.71 -15.64
CA TRP A 297 0.08 14.07 -14.60
C TRP A 297 -0.04 15.59 -14.52
#